data_2f3aaf7bcd4f197dc1f3e42295454b8e
#
_entry.id   2f3aaf7bcd4f197dc1f3e42295454b8e
#
_cell.length_a   1.000
_cell.length_b   1.000
_cell.length_c   1.000
_cell.angle_alpha   90.00
_cell.angle_beta   90.00
_cell.angle_gamma   90.00
#
_symmetry.space_group_name_H-M   'P 1'
#
loop_
_entity.id
_entity.type
_entity.pdbx_description
1 polymer ?
#
loop_
_entity_poly.entity_id
_entity_poly.type
_entity_poly.pdbx_seq_one_letter_code
_entity_poly.pdbx_strand_id
1 'polypeptide(L)'
;MTASLPRTRNTVDWKAVGIFVLISYGLAFIIDAVVLTTMGLANPLAIVPISLRMFTPLIATVIICRWVTREKWLPAVGLSRESFAQGQWKKIITSSLLGLVLIAVVIAASTAVAIAAGWLEPDWSMSQTLAPLADAGVTISPGVLLLITVIQALFASVTINAVMTFGEEAGWRGWLQQALEPLGRLRQILLTGAMWGLWHAPLIAAGYNFENQIPGIAAVVLFTVFCIAFGAILSWLSIRSHSVLPAVIGHAFFNAMAAAPALLIAPGDTWDRVLAAPMGVPGIVLFAALAVVLFYGFNTTRKHAVAQHN
;
A
#
# COMPACT_ATOMS: atom_id res chain seq x y z
N MET A 1 -10.04 8.76 -35.93
CA MET A 1 -10.80 8.78 -34.67
C MET A 1 -9.88 9.38 -33.62
N THR A 2 -10.10 10.63 -33.29
CA THR A 2 -9.32 11.38 -32.29
C THR A 2 -9.60 10.77 -30.91
N ALA A 3 -8.55 10.21 -30.28
CA ALA A 3 -8.63 9.75 -28.91
C ALA A 3 -8.96 10.94 -28.02
N SER A 4 -10.11 10.94 -27.39
CA SER A 4 -10.45 11.93 -26.38
C SER A 4 -9.56 11.70 -25.17
N LEU A 5 -8.70 12.68 -24.86
CA LEU A 5 -8.04 12.81 -23.57
C LEU A 5 -9.08 12.62 -22.46
N PRO A 6 -8.73 11.99 -21.32
CA PRO A 6 -9.67 11.87 -20.22
C PRO A 6 -10.21 13.27 -19.89
N ARG A 7 -11.56 13.38 -19.88
CA ARG A 7 -12.23 14.64 -19.55
C ARG A 7 -11.76 15.09 -18.17
N THR A 8 -11.06 16.21 -18.10
CA THR A 8 -10.86 16.90 -16.83
C THR A 8 -12.22 17.23 -16.25
N ARG A 9 -12.63 16.50 -15.23
CA ARG A 9 -13.90 16.74 -14.54
C ARG A 9 -13.71 17.99 -13.69
N ASN A 10 -14.52 19.02 -13.90
CA ASN A 10 -14.47 20.23 -13.09
C ASN A 10 -15.08 20.05 -11.69
N THR A 11 -15.86 19.00 -11.49
CA THR A 11 -16.54 18.68 -10.22
C THR A 11 -16.48 17.18 -9.95
N VAL A 12 -16.55 16.83 -8.66
CA VAL A 12 -16.61 15.42 -8.23
C VAL A 12 -18.03 14.88 -8.46
N ASP A 13 -18.12 13.72 -9.09
CA ASP A 13 -19.37 12.95 -9.15
C ASP A 13 -19.52 12.11 -7.85
N TRP A 14 -20.09 12.74 -6.81
CA TRP A 14 -20.30 12.10 -5.53
C TRP A 14 -21.21 10.88 -5.57
N LYS A 15 -22.12 10.80 -6.56
CA LYS A 15 -22.96 9.62 -6.78
C LYS A 15 -22.10 8.44 -7.20
N ALA A 16 -21.22 8.64 -8.17
CA ALA A 16 -20.30 7.60 -8.62
C ALA A 16 -19.32 7.18 -7.50
N VAL A 17 -18.78 8.13 -6.73
CA VAL A 17 -17.94 7.86 -5.55
C VAL A 17 -18.71 7.06 -4.50
N GLY A 18 -19.95 7.43 -4.19
CA GLY A 18 -20.79 6.69 -3.23
C GLY A 18 -21.07 5.25 -3.67
N ILE A 19 -21.35 5.03 -4.97
CA ILE A 19 -21.55 3.69 -5.52
C ILE A 19 -20.25 2.88 -5.46
N PHE A 20 -19.10 3.48 -5.77
CA PHE A 20 -17.79 2.84 -5.63
C PHE A 20 -17.54 2.35 -4.20
N VAL A 21 -17.76 3.22 -3.22
CA VAL A 21 -17.61 2.88 -1.79
C VAL A 21 -18.57 1.76 -1.40
N LEU A 22 -19.85 1.88 -1.79
CA LEU A 22 -20.86 0.87 -1.46
C LEU A 22 -20.49 -0.52 -2.00
N ILE A 23 -20.03 -0.61 -3.24
CA ILE A 23 -19.66 -1.89 -3.85
C ILE A 23 -18.38 -2.43 -3.24
N SER A 24 -17.32 -1.61 -3.16
CA SER A 24 -16.00 -2.06 -2.66
C SER A 24 -16.07 -2.47 -1.19
N TYR A 25 -16.74 -1.68 -0.34
CA TYR A 25 -16.90 -1.99 1.09
C TYR A 25 -17.91 -3.11 1.31
N GLY A 26 -19.06 -3.07 0.63
CA GLY A 26 -20.10 -4.08 0.78
C GLY A 26 -19.59 -5.49 0.49
N LEU A 27 -18.88 -5.67 -0.63
CA LEU A 27 -18.25 -6.95 -0.96
C LEU A 27 -17.16 -7.34 0.03
N ALA A 28 -16.29 -6.40 0.42
CA ALA A 28 -15.23 -6.67 1.38
C ALA A 28 -15.79 -7.06 2.75
N PHE A 29 -16.77 -6.33 3.26
CA PHE A 29 -17.35 -6.58 4.58
C PHE A 29 -18.15 -7.89 4.65
N ILE A 30 -18.76 -8.30 3.54
CA ILE A 30 -19.37 -9.65 3.44
C ILE A 30 -18.29 -10.72 3.57
N ILE A 31 -17.17 -10.59 2.84
CA ILE A 31 -16.06 -11.54 2.93
C ILE A 31 -15.48 -11.54 4.36
N ASP A 32 -15.26 -10.37 4.94
CA ASP A 32 -14.74 -10.21 6.31
C ASP A 32 -15.67 -10.88 7.33
N ALA A 33 -16.98 -10.66 7.21
CA ALA A 33 -17.96 -11.29 8.10
C ALA A 33 -17.92 -12.82 7.98
N VAL A 34 -17.84 -13.37 6.78
CA VAL A 34 -17.70 -14.82 6.58
C VAL A 34 -16.41 -15.33 7.22
N VAL A 35 -15.27 -14.68 6.98
CA VAL A 35 -14.00 -15.09 7.59
C VAL A 35 -14.06 -15.08 9.11
N LEU A 36 -14.54 -13.98 9.70
CA LEU A 36 -14.57 -13.79 11.14
C LEU A 36 -15.54 -14.74 11.85
N THR A 37 -16.66 -15.09 11.22
CA THR A 37 -17.69 -15.94 11.84
C THR A 37 -17.47 -17.43 11.61
N THR A 38 -16.79 -17.84 10.52
CA THR A 38 -16.66 -19.25 10.15
C THR A 38 -15.25 -19.82 10.35
N MET A 39 -14.21 -19.00 10.17
CA MET A 39 -12.82 -19.46 10.17
C MET A 39 -12.01 -18.85 11.32
N GLY A 40 -12.20 -17.56 11.61
CA GLY A 40 -11.34 -16.77 12.48
C GLY A 40 -10.00 -16.43 11.85
N LEU A 41 -9.34 -15.37 12.37
CA LEU A 41 -8.05 -14.89 11.83
C LEU A 41 -6.87 -15.83 12.09
N ALA A 42 -6.97 -16.70 13.10
CA ALA A 42 -5.94 -17.68 13.43
C ALA A 42 -5.92 -18.88 12.46
N ASN A 43 -6.95 -19.08 11.66
CA ASN A 43 -6.98 -20.15 10.68
C ASN A 43 -6.09 -19.81 9.48
N PRO A 44 -5.06 -20.64 9.15
CA PRO A 44 -4.16 -20.36 8.01
C PRO A 44 -4.88 -20.21 6.66
N LEU A 45 -6.02 -20.90 6.49
CA LEU A 45 -6.80 -20.82 5.25
C LEU A 45 -7.57 -19.49 5.10
N ALA A 46 -7.70 -18.69 6.18
CA ALA A 46 -8.32 -17.38 6.12
C ALA A 46 -7.59 -16.42 5.17
N ILE A 47 -6.29 -16.66 4.93
CA ILE A 47 -5.50 -15.86 3.97
C ILE A 47 -6.09 -15.87 2.55
N VAL A 48 -6.76 -16.95 2.14
CA VAL A 48 -7.32 -17.06 0.79
C VAL A 48 -8.46 -16.08 0.57
N PRO A 49 -9.57 -16.08 1.35
CA PRO A 49 -10.63 -15.10 1.18
C PRO A 49 -10.17 -13.66 1.49
N ILE A 50 -9.26 -13.46 2.45
CA ILE A 50 -8.65 -12.15 2.73
C ILE A 50 -7.87 -11.62 1.52
N SER A 51 -7.14 -12.48 0.79
CA SER A 51 -6.46 -12.09 -0.44
C SER A 51 -7.44 -11.80 -1.57
N LEU A 52 -8.48 -12.62 -1.74
CA LEU A 52 -9.51 -12.39 -2.77
C LEU A 52 -10.30 -11.10 -2.54
N ARG A 53 -10.50 -10.69 -1.30
CA ARG A 53 -11.10 -9.42 -0.92
C ARG A 53 -10.39 -8.22 -1.55
N MET A 54 -9.08 -8.30 -1.79
CA MET A 54 -8.30 -7.22 -2.42
C MET A 54 -8.78 -6.86 -3.84
N PHE A 55 -9.58 -7.71 -4.50
CA PHE A 55 -10.16 -7.41 -5.80
C PHE A 55 -11.46 -6.59 -5.73
N THR A 56 -12.05 -6.37 -4.55
CA THR A 56 -13.33 -5.65 -4.44
C THR A 56 -13.26 -4.20 -4.96
N PRO A 57 -12.16 -3.42 -4.80
CA PRO A 57 -12.03 -2.10 -5.40
C PRO A 57 -11.90 -2.15 -6.94
N LEU A 58 -11.22 -3.17 -7.50
CA LEU A 58 -11.17 -3.37 -8.95
C LEU A 58 -12.55 -3.72 -9.50
N ILE A 59 -13.31 -4.60 -8.84
CA ILE A 59 -14.69 -4.95 -9.22
C ILE A 59 -15.55 -3.68 -9.23
N ALA A 60 -15.48 -2.87 -8.18
CA ALA A 60 -16.17 -1.58 -8.11
C ALA A 60 -15.78 -0.67 -9.28
N THR A 61 -14.48 -0.56 -9.60
CA THR A 61 -13.97 0.22 -10.72
C THR A 61 -14.57 -0.24 -12.06
N VAL A 62 -14.55 -1.54 -12.33
CA VAL A 62 -15.08 -2.10 -13.59
C VAL A 62 -16.58 -1.84 -13.69
N ILE A 63 -17.32 -2.04 -12.60
CA ILE A 63 -18.77 -1.79 -12.53
C ILE A 63 -19.07 -0.30 -12.80
N ILE A 64 -18.39 0.61 -12.12
CA ILE A 64 -18.58 2.05 -12.30
C ILE A 64 -18.26 2.45 -13.74
N CYS A 65 -17.10 2.05 -14.26
CA CYS A 65 -16.71 2.39 -15.63
C CYS A 65 -17.70 1.84 -16.66
N ARG A 66 -18.21 0.64 -16.45
CA ARG A 66 -19.10 -0.01 -17.43
C ARG A 66 -20.53 0.52 -17.42
N TRP A 67 -21.11 0.79 -16.23
CA TRP A 67 -22.55 1.06 -16.11
C TRP A 67 -22.88 2.47 -15.58
N VAL A 68 -21.96 3.16 -14.91
CA VAL A 68 -22.23 4.49 -14.35
C VAL A 68 -21.59 5.59 -15.20
N THR A 69 -20.24 5.57 -15.37
CA THR A 69 -19.52 6.61 -16.12
C THR A 69 -19.41 6.32 -17.61
N ARG A 70 -19.62 5.07 -18.01
CA ARG A 70 -19.52 4.58 -19.41
C ARG A 70 -18.16 4.87 -20.03
N GLU A 71 -17.10 4.73 -19.25
CA GLU A 71 -15.71 4.89 -19.65
C GLU A 71 -15.01 3.54 -19.77
N LYS A 72 -13.87 3.51 -20.48
CA LYS A 72 -13.02 2.31 -20.50
C LYS A 72 -12.20 2.27 -19.21
N TRP A 73 -12.22 1.15 -18.46
CA TRP A 73 -11.55 1.03 -17.18
C TRP A 73 -10.03 1.01 -17.27
N LEU A 74 -9.42 0.42 -18.32
CA LEU A 74 -7.96 0.38 -18.49
C LEU A 74 -7.33 1.77 -18.58
N PRO A 75 -7.84 2.73 -19.38
CA PRO A 75 -7.37 4.12 -19.33
C PRO A 75 -7.59 4.79 -17.98
N ALA A 76 -8.70 4.47 -17.29
CA ALA A 76 -8.97 5.02 -15.95
C ALA A 76 -7.96 4.58 -14.88
N VAL A 77 -7.22 3.49 -15.11
CA VAL A 77 -6.14 3.03 -14.21
C VAL A 77 -4.74 3.33 -14.80
N GLY A 78 -4.64 4.15 -15.83
CA GLY A 78 -3.36 4.53 -16.45
C GLY A 78 -2.69 3.41 -17.25
N LEU A 79 -3.50 2.49 -17.84
CA LEU A 79 -3.04 1.35 -18.63
C LEU A 79 -3.59 1.43 -20.06
N SER A 80 -3.43 2.59 -20.74
CA SER A 80 -3.82 2.72 -22.13
C SER A 80 -2.68 2.32 -23.07
N ARG A 81 -3.04 1.77 -24.25
CA ARG A 81 -2.06 1.46 -25.30
C ARG A 81 -1.28 2.69 -25.76
N GLU A 82 -1.93 3.84 -25.82
CA GLU A 82 -1.36 5.10 -26.23
C GLU A 82 -0.29 5.60 -25.26
N SER A 83 -0.53 5.42 -23.95
CA SER A 83 0.43 5.77 -22.92
C SER A 83 1.73 4.95 -23.04
N PHE A 84 1.62 3.66 -23.29
CA PHE A 84 2.78 2.79 -23.50
C PHE A 84 3.55 3.12 -24.80
N ALA A 85 2.84 3.44 -25.89
CA ALA A 85 3.44 3.80 -27.16
C ALA A 85 4.27 5.11 -27.09
N GLN A 86 3.92 6.03 -26.17
CA GLN A 86 4.63 7.31 -25.96
C GLN A 86 5.83 7.20 -25.00
N GLY A 87 6.30 5.99 -24.67
CA GLY A 87 7.46 5.77 -23.81
C GLY A 87 7.17 5.89 -22.31
N GLN A 88 5.92 5.85 -21.88
CA GLN A 88 5.50 5.88 -20.47
C GLN A 88 6.16 4.75 -19.64
N TRP A 89 6.52 3.63 -20.28
CA TRP A 89 7.18 2.49 -19.62
C TRP A 89 8.46 2.90 -18.87
N LYS A 90 9.23 3.88 -19.39
CA LYS A 90 10.42 4.39 -18.69
C LYS A 90 10.06 5.04 -17.35
N LYS A 91 8.98 5.83 -17.34
CA LYS A 91 8.48 6.48 -16.11
C LYS A 91 7.92 5.44 -15.13
N ILE A 92 7.26 4.40 -15.63
CA ILE A 92 6.75 3.31 -14.83
C ILE A 92 7.93 2.60 -14.13
N ILE A 93 8.94 2.16 -14.89
CA ILE A 93 10.10 1.46 -14.34
C ILE A 93 10.83 2.34 -13.32
N THR A 94 11.18 3.58 -13.70
CA THR A 94 11.94 4.47 -12.79
C THR A 94 11.15 4.81 -11.52
N SER A 95 9.83 4.99 -11.62
CA SER A 95 8.99 5.24 -10.44
C SER A 95 8.82 3.98 -9.60
N SER A 96 8.75 2.78 -10.20
CA SER A 96 8.71 1.52 -9.46
C SER A 96 10.00 1.28 -8.69
N LEU A 97 11.16 1.42 -9.34
CA LEU A 97 12.47 1.28 -8.66
C LEU A 97 12.63 2.30 -7.53
N LEU A 98 12.24 3.56 -7.78
CA LEU A 98 12.25 4.58 -6.75
C LEU A 98 11.31 4.23 -5.59
N GLY A 99 10.11 3.72 -5.87
CA GLY A 99 9.16 3.26 -4.86
C GLY A 99 9.73 2.15 -3.98
N LEU A 100 10.37 1.14 -4.59
CA LEU A 100 11.03 0.06 -3.85
C LEU A 100 12.09 0.61 -2.88
N VAL A 101 12.96 1.51 -3.36
CA VAL A 101 14.02 2.11 -2.54
C VAL A 101 13.43 2.96 -1.40
N LEU A 102 12.47 3.85 -1.70
CA LEU A 102 11.86 4.71 -0.69
C LEU A 102 11.17 3.91 0.41
N ILE A 103 10.42 2.87 0.04
CA ILE A 103 9.72 2.01 0.99
C ILE A 103 10.71 1.19 1.82
N ALA A 104 11.75 0.62 1.21
CA ALA A 104 12.81 -0.08 1.93
C ALA A 104 13.53 0.82 2.95
N VAL A 105 13.83 2.07 2.56
CA VAL A 105 14.44 3.06 3.44
C VAL A 105 13.52 3.39 4.63
N VAL A 106 12.22 3.56 4.40
CA VAL A 106 11.28 3.83 5.51
C VAL A 106 11.16 2.63 6.43
N ILE A 107 11.09 1.40 5.92
CA ILE A 107 11.07 0.18 6.75
C ILE A 107 12.35 0.11 7.60
N ALA A 108 13.51 0.26 7.00
CA ALA A 108 14.80 0.22 7.72
C ALA A 108 14.91 1.36 8.75
N ALA A 109 14.53 2.58 8.38
CA ALA A 109 14.56 3.74 9.28
C ALA A 109 13.57 3.59 10.44
N SER A 110 12.35 3.09 10.21
CA SER A 110 11.38 2.84 11.28
C SER A 110 11.88 1.78 12.27
N THR A 111 12.53 0.73 11.76
CA THR A 111 13.17 -0.28 12.59
C THR A 111 14.34 0.31 13.41
N ALA A 112 15.17 1.13 12.79
CA ALA A 112 16.27 1.81 13.48
C ALA A 112 15.76 2.76 14.58
N VAL A 113 14.67 3.48 14.34
CA VAL A 113 14.00 4.32 15.35
C VAL A 113 13.46 3.46 16.49
N ALA A 114 12.82 2.33 16.21
CA ALA A 114 12.29 1.43 17.23
C ALA A 114 13.43 0.86 18.12
N ILE A 115 14.56 0.48 17.53
CA ILE A 115 15.76 0.02 18.28
C ILE A 115 16.34 1.16 19.12
N ALA A 116 16.52 2.34 18.54
CA ALA A 116 17.09 3.49 19.24
C ALA A 116 16.22 3.99 20.40
N ALA A 117 14.89 3.82 20.29
CA ALA A 117 13.94 4.16 21.34
C ALA A 117 13.76 3.06 22.40
N GLY A 118 14.40 1.90 22.24
CA GLY A 118 14.23 0.75 23.13
C GLY A 118 12.88 0.03 22.99
N TRP A 119 12.16 0.25 21.87
CA TRP A 119 10.88 -0.43 21.57
C TRP A 119 11.09 -1.78 20.89
N LEU A 120 12.27 -2.04 20.38
CA LEU A 120 12.71 -3.31 19.83
C LEU A 120 14.15 -3.57 20.33
N GLU A 121 14.32 -4.63 21.10
CA GLU A 121 15.64 -5.16 21.46
C GLU A 121 16.06 -6.20 20.40
N PRO A 122 17.05 -5.89 19.54
CA PRO A 122 17.30 -6.73 18.38
C PRO A 122 18.15 -7.95 18.74
N ASP A 123 17.67 -9.14 18.41
CA ASP A 123 18.49 -10.33 18.29
C ASP A 123 19.15 -10.38 16.90
N TRP A 124 20.37 -9.87 16.79
CA TRP A 124 21.12 -9.88 15.53
C TRP A 124 21.49 -11.28 15.04
N SER A 125 21.40 -12.30 15.91
CA SER A 125 21.59 -13.70 15.52
C SER A 125 20.36 -14.28 14.80
N MET A 126 19.21 -13.58 14.84
CA MET A 126 17.91 -14.04 14.30
C MET A 126 17.55 -15.46 14.78
N SER A 127 17.86 -15.76 16.04
CA SER A 127 17.80 -17.11 16.59
C SER A 127 16.40 -17.69 16.57
N GLN A 128 15.34 -16.88 16.73
CA GLN A 128 13.96 -17.34 16.64
C GLN A 128 13.63 -18.02 15.29
N THR A 129 14.23 -17.55 14.20
CA THR A 129 14.02 -18.10 12.85
C THR A 129 15.08 -19.15 12.50
N LEU A 130 16.34 -18.92 12.89
CA LEU A 130 17.45 -19.75 12.46
C LEU A 130 17.64 -21.04 13.28
N ALA A 131 17.28 -21.03 14.59
CA ALA A 131 17.41 -22.24 15.40
C ALA A 131 16.51 -23.40 14.89
N PRO A 132 15.23 -23.22 14.59
CA PRO A 132 14.40 -24.28 13.99
C PRO A 132 14.91 -24.78 12.64
N LEU A 133 15.54 -23.91 11.83
CA LEU A 133 16.15 -24.31 10.57
C LEU A 133 17.40 -25.17 10.80
N ALA A 134 18.23 -24.80 11.77
CA ALA A 134 19.43 -25.57 12.15
C ALA A 134 19.05 -26.96 12.70
N ASP A 135 17.99 -27.05 13.52
CA ASP A 135 17.45 -28.31 14.01
C ASP A 135 16.93 -29.21 12.87
N ALA A 136 16.45 -28.61 11.78
CA ALA A 136 16.05 -29.29 10.57
C ALA A 136 17.23 -29.59 9.61
N GLY A 137 18.48 -29.33 10.05
CA GLY A 137 19.70 -29.58 9.25
C GLY A 137 20.06 -28.49 8.25
N VAL A 138 19.39 -27.32 8.30
CA VAL A 138 19.67 -26.18 7.40
C VAL A 138 20.39 -25.08 8.17
N THR A 139 21.67 -24.90 7.90
CA THR A 139 22.49 -23.85 8.55
C THR A 139 22.78 -22.73 7.57
N ILE A 140 22.24 -21.55 7.84
CA ILE A 140 22.50 -20.31 7.10
C ILE A 140 22.82 -19.16 8.07
N SER A 141 23.55 -18.16 7.60
CA SER A 141 23.84 -16.97 8.42
C SER A 141 22.66 -15.98 8.40
N PRO A 142 22.56 -15.08 9.42
CA PRO A 142 21.58 -14.00 9.44
C PRO A 142 21.58 -13.14 8.16
N GLY A 143 22.76 -12.84 7.63
CA GLY A 143 22.92 -12.07 6.39
C GLY A 143 22.35 -12.80 5.16
N VAL A 144 22.51 -14.14 5.09
CA VAL A 144 21.91 -14.95 4.03
C VAL A 144 20.40 -15.01 4.18
N LEU A 145 19.86 -15.15 5.40
CA LEU A 145 18.43 -15.09 5.65
C LEU A 145 17.82 -13.76 5.19
N LEU A 146 18.46 -12.63 5.56
CA LEU A 146 18.01 -11.30 5.14
C LEU A 146 18.05 -11.15 3.61
N LEU A 147 19.13 -11.61 2.96
CA LEU A 147 19.24 -11.57 1.50
C LEU A 147 18.12 -12.37 0.83
N ILE A 148 17.82 -13.58 1.31
CA ILE A 148 16.72 -14.42 0.83
C ILE A 148 15.39 -13.66 1.01
N THR A 149 15.15 -13.07 2.16
CA THR A 149 13.92 -12.31 2.45
C THR A 149 13.75 -11.15 1.46
N VAL A 150 14.82 -10.39 1.19
CA VAL A 150 14.78 -9.28 0.22
C VAL A 150 14.52 -9.80 -1.20
N ILE A 151 15.21 -10.86 -1.63
CA ILE A 151 15.00 -11.45 -2.97
C ILE A 151 13.56 -11.97 -3.12
N GLN A 152 13.04 -12.68 -2.12
CA GLN A 152 11.65 -13.14 -2.12
C GLN A 152 10.65 -11.98 -2.18
N ALA A 153 10.89 -10.89 -1.44
CA ALA A 153 10.05 -9.72 -1.46
C ALA A 153 10.08 -9.02 -2.83
N LEU A 154 11.24 -8.88 -3.45
CA LEU A 154 11.37 -8.33 -4.80
C LEU A 154 10.64 -9.21 -5.83
N PHE A 155 10.78 -10.54 -5.75
CA PHE A 155 10.07 -11.46 -6.63
C PHE A 155 8.56 -11.40 -6.41
N ALA A 156 8.09 -11.43 -5.15
CA ALA A 156 6.68 -11.33 -4.82
C ALA A 156 6.07 -10.00 -5.29
N SER A 157 6.84 -8.91 -5.22
CA SER A 157 6.37 -7.57 -5.62
C SER A 157 6.06 -7.40 -7.11
N VAL A 158 6.55 -8.30 -7.96
CA VAL A 158 6.29 -8.32 -9.41
C VAL A 158 5.50 -9.55 -9.87
N THR A 159 5.09 -10.41 -8.94
CA THR A 159 4.35 -11.65 -9.21
C THR A 159 3.04 -11.69 -8.41
N ILE A 160 2.92 -12.60 -7.46
CA ILE A 160 1.66 -12.89 -6.75
C ILE A 160 1.13 -11.68 -6.00
N ASN A 161 2.00 -10.98 -5.23
CA ASN A 161 1.57 -9.80 -4.49
C ASN A 161 1.16 -8.66 -5.43
N ALA A 162 1.83 -8.51 -6.59
CA ALA A 162 1.44 -7.52 -7.59
C ALA A 162 0.03 -7.77 -8.13
N VAL A 163 -0.35 -9.02 -8.35
CA VAL A 163 -1.71 -9.39 -8.80
C VAL A 163 -2.74 -9.01 -7.74
N MET A 164 -2.48 -9.30 -6.46
CA MET A 164 -3.37 -8.97 -5.36
C MET A 164 -3.49 -7.46 -5.17
N THR A 165 -2.36 -6.76 -5.06
CA THR A 165 -2.35 -5.30 -4.86
C THR A 165 -2.88 -4.53 -6.08
N PHE A 166 -2.79 -5.10 -7.30
CA PHE A 166 -3.44 -4.51 -8.46
C PHE A 166 -4.97 -4.42 -8.26
N GLY A 167 -5.58 -5.42 -7.63
CA GLY A 167 -6.99 -5.40 -7.26
C GLY A 167 -7.35 -4.17 -6.42
N GLU A 168 -6.50 -3.79 -5.48
CA GLU A 168 -6.69 -2.60 -4.65
C GLU A 168 -6.32 -1.32 -5.39
N GLU A 169 -5.11 -1.23 -5.94
CA GLU A 169 -4.57 0.01 -6.49
C GLU A 169 -5.35 0.48 -7.74
N ALA A 170 -5.92 -0.44 -8.52
CA ALA A 170 -6.79 -0.08 -9.62
C ALA A 170 -8.05 0.68 -9.16
N GLY A 171 -8.54 0.37 -7.97
CA GLY A 171 -9.64 1.12 -7.35
C GLY A 171 -9.15 2.42 -6.72
N TRP A 172 -8.19 2.33 -5.80
CA TRP A 172 -7.79 3.46 -4.96
C TRP A 172 -6.99 4.51 -5.73
N ARG A 173 -5.88 4.14 -6.40
CA ARG A 173 -5.00 5.08 -7.14
C ARG A 173 -5.36 5.19 -8.61
N GLY A 174 -6.11 4.20 -9.13
CA GLY A 174 -6.67 4.26 -10.47
C GLY A 174 -7.91 5.14 -10.50
N TRP A 175 -9.07 4.57 -10.23
CA TRP A 175 -10.35 5.27 -10.45
C TRP A 175 -10.67 6.32 -9.39
N LEU A 176 -10.63 5.98 -8.07
CA LEU A 176 -11.07 6.87 -7.01
C LEU A 176 -10.23 8.13 -6.91
N GLN A 177 -8.91 7.97 -6.95
CA GLN A 177 -7.99 9.11 -6.91
C GLN A 177 -8.27 10.11 -8.05
N GLN A 178 -8.52 9.63 -9.27
CA GLN A 178 -8.86 10.50 -10.39
C GLN A 178 -10.24 11.13 -10.23
N ALA A 179 -11.23 10.39 -9.73
CA ALA A 179 -12.57 10.92 -9.46
C ALA A 179 -12.55 12.07 -8.43
N LEU A 180 -11.59 12.07 -7.50
CA LEU A 180 -11.42 13.10 -6.46
C LEU A 180 -10.46 14.23 -6.87
N GLU A 181 -9.88 14.20 -8.08
CA GLU A 181 -8.93 15.23 -8.55
C GLU A 181 -9.46 16.68 -8.44
N PRO A 182 -10.76 16.97 -8.71
CA PRO A 182 -11.30 18.33 -8.60
C PRO A 182 -11.21 18.95 -7.19
N LEU A 183 -11.01 18.16 -6.14
CA LEU A 183 -10.86 18.66 -4.77
C LEU A 183 -9.49 19.27 -4.48
N GLY A 184 -8.56 19.13 -5.42
CA GLY A 184 -7.16 19.48 -5.24
C GLY A 184 -6.36 18.37 -4.53
N ARG A 185 -5.04 18.42 -4.70
CA ARG A 185 -4.11 17.32 -4.36
C ARG A 185 -4.21 16.83 -2.91
N LEU A 186 -4.22 17.74 -1.95
CA LEU A 186 -4.23 17.38 -0.54
C LEU A 186 -5.51 16.62 -0.16
N ARG A 187 -6.68 17.16 -0.51
CA ARG A 187 -7.96 16.52 -0.20
C ARG A 187 -8.13 15.18 -0.93
N GLN A 188 -7.68 15.10 -2.17
CA GLN A 188 -7.65 13.88 -2.97
C GLN A 188 -6.89 12.76 -2.22
N ILE A 189 -5.67 13.04 -1.75
CA ILE A 189 -4.82 12.07 -1.06
C ILE A 189 -5.42 11.68 0.29
N LEU A 190 -5.84 12.66 1.09
CA LEU A 190 -6.42 12.40 2.40
C LEU A 190 -7.69 11.55 2.32
N LEU A 191 -8.60 11.87 1.41
CA LEU A 191 -9.84 11.12 1.24
C LEU A 191 -9.60 9.72 0.69
N THR A 192 -8.72 9.57 -0.32
CA THR A 192 -8.38 8.26 -0.85
C THR A 192 -7.74 7.36 0.22
N GLY A 193 -6.79 7.90 0.99
CA GLY A 193 -6.14 7.17 2.07
C GLY A 193 -7.10 6.82 3.21
N ALA A 194 -7.97 7.75 3.61
CA ALA A 194 -8.97 7.51 4.65
C ALA A 194 -9.99 6.43 4.22
N MET A 195 -10.50 6.50 2.97
CA MET A 195 -11.39 5.48 2.44
C MET A 195 -10.69 4.12 2.35
N TRP A 196 -9.42 4.09 1.94
CA TRP A 196 -8.65 2.85 1.92
C TRP A 196 -8.45 2.26 3.32
N GLY A 197 -8.10 3.07 4.32
CA GLY A 197 -7.95 2.61 5.70
C GLY A 197 -9.24 2.09 6.31
N LEU A 198 -10.35 2.83 6.15
CA LEU A 198 -11.66 2.43 6.65
C LEU A 198 -12.21 1.17 5.97
N TRP A 199 -11.82 0.89 4.72
CA TRP A 199 -12.14 -0.36 4.04
C TRP A 199 -11.55 -1.58 4.78
N HIS A 200 -10.46 -1.44 5.53
CA HIS A 200 -9.88 -2.50 6.36
C HIS A 200 -10.55 -2.65 7.73
N ALA A 201 -11.44 -1.73 8.11
CA ALA A 201 -11.93 -1.62 9.49
C ALA A 201 -12.42 -2.92 10.14
N PRO A 202 -13.21 -3.82 9.50
CA PRO A 202 -13.69 -5.02 10.17
C PRO A 202 -12.56 -5.97 10.58
N LEU A 203 -11.59 -6.22 9.69
CA LEU A 203 -10.46 -7.10 9.98
C LEU A 203 -9.51 -6.47 11.03
N ILE A 204 -9.23 -5.18 10.91
CA ILE A 204 -8.37 -4.47 11.85
C ILE A 204 -9.00 -4.43 13.24
N ALA A 205 -10.30 -4.15 13.34
CA ALA A 205 -11.01 -4.18 14.62
C ALA A 205 -11.02 -5.56 15.28
N ALA A 206 -10.94 -6.63 14.46
CA ALA A 206 -10.83 -7.99 14.92
C ALA A 206 -9.39 -8.44 15.28
N GLY A 207 -8.39 -7.54 15.16
CA GLY A 207 -7.01 -7.80 15.53
C GLY A 207 -6.05 -8.07 14.36
N TYR A 208 -6.51 -8.03 13.11
CA TYR A 208 -5.62 -8.18 11.96
C TYR A 208 -4.55 -7.08 11.99
N ASN A 209 -3.30 -7.42 11.72
CA ASN A 209 -2.09 -6.59 11.77
C ASN A 209 -1.61 -6.18 13.18
N PHE A 210 -2.49 -5.95 14.15
CA PHE A 210 -2.12 -5.47 15.49
C PHE A 210 -2.27 -6.53 16.59
N GLU A 211 -2.75 -7.74 16.27
CA GLU A 211 -2.86 -8.87 17.21
C GLU A 211 -3.55 -8.52 18.54
N ASN A 212 -4.55 -7.63 18.47
CA ASN A 212 -5.29 -7.10 19.64
C ASN A 212 -4.42 -6.40 20.70
N GLN A 213 -3.21 -5.91 20.34
CA GLN A 213 -2.34 -5.16 21.26
C GLN A 213 -2.92 -3.81 21.68
N ILE A 214 -3.86 -3.28 20.90
CA ILE A 214 -4.64 -2.07 21.21
C ILE A 214 -6.12 -2.32 20.93
N PRO A 215 -7.03 -1.52 21.56
CA PRO A 215 -8.47 -1.63 21.30
C PRO A 215 -8.80 -1.49 19.81
N GLY A 216 -9.75 -2.31 19.31
CA GLY A 216 -10.07 -2.39 17.88
C GLY A 216 -10.35 -1.04 17.20
N ILE A 217 -11.07 -0.11 17.89
CA ILE A 217 -11.30 1.26 17.37
C ILE A 217 -9.99 2.03 17.23
N ALA A 218 -9.08 1.94 18.21
CA ALA A 218 -7.78 2.60 18.17
C ALA A 218 -6.92 2.00 17.04
N ALA A 219 -6.97 0.68 16.84
CA ALA A 219 -6.30 -0.01 15.74
C ALA A 219 -6.81 0.49 14.37
N VAL A 220 -8.13 0.63 14.21
CA VAL A 220 -8.73 1.17 12.96
C VAL A 220 -8.29 2.61 12.69
N VAL A 221 -8.27 3.46 13.71
CA VAL A 221 -7.80 4.84 13.58
C VAL A 221 -6.31 4.87 13.18
N LEU A 222 -5.47 4.13 13.90
CA LEU A 222 -4.02 4.08 13.64
C LEU A 222 -3.74 3.56 12.22
N PHE A 223 -4.41 2.47 11.82
CA PHE A 223 -4.26 1.90 10.48
C PHE A 223 -4.79 2.84 9.38
N THR A 224 -5.86 3.59 9.65
CA THR A 224 -6.35 4.61 8.72
C THR A 224 -5.33 5.72 8.52
N VAL A 225 -4.67 6.18 9.59
CA VAL A 225 -3.59 7.17 9.50
C VAL A 225 -2.39 6.61 8.74
N PHE A 226 -2.04 5.34 8.98
CA PHE A 226 -1.03 4.63 8.16
C PHE A 226 -1.42 4.61 6.68
N CYS A 227 -2.65 4.24 6.34
CA CYS A 227 -3.14 4.21 4.95
C CYS A 227 -3.12 5.60 4.29
N ILE A 228 -3.33 6.68 5.04
CA ILE A 228 -3.18 8.05 4.53
C ILE A 228 -1.70 8.35 4.24
N ALA A 229 -0.80 8.08 5.16
CA ALA A 229 0.62 8.39 5.04
C ALA A 229 1.31 7.54 3.95
N PHE A 230 1.18 6.22 4.02
CA PHE A 230 1.71 5.30 3.01
C PHE A 230 1.02 5.48 1.66
N GLY A 231 -0.31 5.66 1.69
CA GLY A 231 -1.12 5.95 0.53
C GLY A 231 -0.71 7.22 -0.22
N ALA A 232 -0.18 8.22 0.47
CA ALA A 232 0.38 9.42 -0.16
C ALA A 232 1.61 9.09 -1.03
N ILE A 233 2.48 8.18 -0.57
CA ILE A 233 3.64 7.71 -1.37
C ILE A 233 3.15 6.98 -2.62
N LEU A 234 2.22 6.04 -2.47
CA LEU A 234 1.65 5.30 -3.60
C LEU A 234 0.96 6.24 -4.60
N SER A 235 0.22 7.25 -4.10
CA SER A 235 -0.40 8.29 -4.90
C SER A 235 0.64 9.10 -5.67
N TRP A 236 1.74 9.48 -5.04
CA TRP A 236 2.83 10.21 -5.69
C TRP A 236 3.46 9.39 -6.83
N LEU A 237 3.73 8.09 -6.59
CA LEU A 237 4.27 7.18 -7.59
C LEU A 237 3.34 7.04 -8.81
N SER A 238 2.04 6.89 -8.57
CA SER A 238 1.01 6.79 -9.61
C SER A 238 0.90 8.08 -10.43
N ILE A 239 0.88 9.24 -9.76
CA ILE A 239 0.81 10.55 -10.41
C ILE A 239 2.06 10.83 -11.27
N ARG A 240 3.25 10.54 -10.73
CA ARG A 240 4.53 10.73 -11.41
C ARG A 240 4.62 9.91 -12.70
N SER A 241 4.13 8.69 -12.68
CA SER A 241 4.20 7.74 -13.80
C SER A 241 2.99 7.80 -14.74
N HIS A 242 1.90 8.45 -14.33
CA HIS A 242 0.58 8.37 -14.95
C HIS A 242 0.06 6.92 -15.08
N SER A 243 0.42 6.05 -14.14
CA SER A 243 0.03 4.64 -14.10
C SER A 243 -0.08 4.14 -12.67
N VAL A 244 -0.98 3.19 -12.41
CA VAL A 244 -1.07 2.53 -11.11
C VAL A 244 0.07 1.55 -10.85
N LEU A 245 0.80 1.09 -11.88
CA LEU A 245 1.78 0.02 -11.73
C LEU A 245 2.89 0.30 -10.71
N PRO A 246 3.47 1.51 -10.60
CA PRO A 246 4.44 1.77 -9.53
C PRO A 246 3.84 1.75 -8.12
N ALA A 247 2.57 2.13 -7.97
CA ALA A 247 1.85 1.98 -6.71
C ALA A 247 1.61 0.50 -6.39
N VAL A 248 1.20 -0.30 -7.39
CA VAL A 248 1.05 -1.75 -7.28
C VAL A 248 2.34 -2.41 -6.78
N ILE A 249 3.47 -2.14 -7.46
CA ILE A 249 4.77 -2.75 -7.12
C ILE A 249 5.24 -2.29 -5.73
N GLY A 250 5.10 -1.01 -5.42
CA GLY A 250 5.47 -0.47 -4.09
C GLY A 250 4.61 -1.06 -2.96
N HIS A 251 3.30 -1.16 -3.16
CA HIS A 251 2.39 -1.77 -2.20
C HIS A 251 2.69 -3.27 -2.02
N ALA A 252 2.89 -3.99 -3.11
CA ALA A 252 3.24 -5.42 -3.10
C ALA A 252 4.56 -5.67 -2.37
N PHE A 253 5.55 -4.81 -2.55
CA PHE A 253 6.82 -4.86 -1.86
C PHE A 253 6.66 -4.58 -0.35
N PHE A 254 5.89 -3.56 0.01
CA PHE A 254 5.59 -3.29 1.41
C PHE A 254 4.93 -4.50 2.08
N ASN A 255 3.93 -5.12 1.45
CA ASN A 255 3.25 -6.30 1.99
C ASN A 255 4.21 -7.49 2.20
N ALA A 256 5.24 -7.62 1.37
CA ALA A 256 6.25 -8.67 1.51
C ALA A 256 7.31 -8.36 2.58
N MET A 257 7.62 -7.06 2.80
CA MET A 257 8.74 -6.63 3.66
C MET A 257 8.30 -6.10 5.03
N ALA A 258 7.02 -5.79 5.24
CA ALA A 258 6.54 -5.16 6.47
C ALA A 258 6.80 -6.00 7.73
N ALA A 259 6.90 -7.32 7.59
CA ALA A 259 7.23 -8.23 8.68
C ALA A 259 8.74 -8.52 8.84
N ALA A 260 9.60 -8.01 7.96
CA ALA A 260 11.05 -8.27 8.04
C ALA A 260 11.71 -7.84 9.37
N PRO A 261 11.29 -6.74 10.04
CA PRO A 261 11.81 -6.41 11.36
C PRO A 261 11.55 -7.48 12.43
N ALA A 262 10.53 -8.32 12.25
CA ALA A 262 10.25 -9.43 13.17
C ALA A 262 11.35 -10.49 13.18
N LEU A 263 12.23 -10.55 12.18
CA LEU A 263 13.39 -11.42 12.17
C LEU A 263 14.40 -11.09 13.30
N LEU A 264 14.32 -9.87 13.85
CA LEU A 264 15.18 -9.40 14.93
C LEU A 264 14.59 -9.67 16.32
N ILE A 265 13.45 -10.34 16.45
CA ILE A 265 12.85 -10.62 17.76
C ILE A 265 13.51 -11.87 18.36
N ALA A 266 13.92 -11.78 19.63
CA ALA A 266 14.47 -12.91 20.35
C ALA A 266 13.39 -13.95 20.70
N PRO A 267 13.76 -15.23 20.84
CA PRO A 267 12.83 -16.27 21.29
C PRO A 267 12.18 -15.93 22.63
N GLY A 268 10.84 -15.95 22.65
CA GLY A 268 10.05 -15.62 23.84
C GLY A 268 9.66 -14.15 23.97
N ASP A 269 10.23 -13.26 23.16
CA ASP A 269 9.83 -11.85 23.11
C ASP A 269 8.62 -11.63 22.21
N THR A 270 7.91 -10.53 22.45
CA THR A 270 6.75 -10.12 21.66
C THR A 270 7.09 -8.90 20.80
N TRP A 271 6.64 -8.90 19.55
CA TRP A 271 6.79 -7.75 18.67
C TRP A 271 5.70 -6.71 18.95
N ASP A 272 6.11 -5.52 19.40
CA ASP A 272 5.19 -4.38 19.52
C ASP A 272 4.79 -3.88 18.13
N ARG A 273 3.56 -4.20 17.73
CA ARG A 273 3.01 -3.83 16.42
C ARG A 273 2.71 -2.35 16.28
N VAL A 274 2.59 -1.64 17.40
CA VAL A 274 2.29 -0.20 17.45
C VAL A 274 3.55 0.64 17.40
N LEU A 275 4.58 0.24 18.15
CA LEU A 275 5.80 1.03 18.32
C LEU A 275 7.00 0.52 17.50
N ALA A 276 6.99 -0.76 17.07
CA ALA A 276 8.13 -1.33 16.37
C ALA A 276 7.84 -1.84 14.95
N ALA A 277 6.55 -1.95 14.53
CA ALA A 277 6.25 -2.35 13.17
C ALA A 277 6.28 -1.15 12.18
N PRO A 278 6.62 -1.37 10.90
CA PRO A 278 6.62 -0.32 9.88
C PRO A 278 5.25 0.31 9.60
N MET A 279 4.15 -0.36 9.97
CA MET A 279 2.79 0.19 9.91
C MET A 279 2.37 0.90 11.22
N GLY A 280 3.22 0.84 12.25
CA GLY A 280 3.02 1.53 13.53
C GLY A 280 3.49 2.99 13.50
N VAL A 281 3.58 3.58 14.69
CA VAL A 281 3.87 5.02 14.86
C VAL A 281 5.13 5.49 14.13
N PRO A 282 6.31 4.83 14.24
CA PRO A 282 7.51 5.30 13.55
C PRO A 282 7.37 5.30 12.02
N GLY A 283 6.81 4.23 11.46
CA GLY A 283 6.60 4.15 10.02
C GLY A 283 5.59 5.19 9.52
N ILE A 284 4.50 5.42 10.24
CA ILE A 284 3.50 6.47 9.93
C ILE A 284 4.18 7.84 9.85
N VAL A 285 4.96 8.20 10.87
CA VAL A 285 5.66 9.50 10.91
C VAL A 285 6.64 9.64 9.74
N LEU A 286 7.41 8.59 9.45
CA LEU A 286 8.38 8.61 8.36
C LEU A 286 7.73 8.63 6.98
N PHE A 287 6.65 7.87 6.75
CA PHE A 287 5.89 7.95 5.50
C PHE A 287 5.24 9.32 5.32
N ALA A 288 4.69 9.92 6.38
CA ALA A 288 4.11 11.26 6.32
C ALA A 288 5.18 12.32 6.02
N ALA A 289 6.33 12.27 6.69
CA ALA A 289 7.45 13.17 6.42
C ALA A 289 7.96 13.03 4.99
N LEU A 290 8.14 11.80 4.50
CA LEU A 290 8.52 11.52 3.12
C LEU A 290 7.50 12.07 2.12
N ALA A 291 6.19 11.89 2.38
CA ALA A 291 5.13 12.44 1.54
C ALA A 291 5.23 13.96 1.43
N VAL A 292 5.44 14.65 2.55
CA VAL A 292 5.65 16.11 2.56
C VAL A 292 6.84 16.49 1.67
N VAL A 293 7.99 15.84 1.83
CA VAL A 293 9.19 16.10 1.00
C VAL A 293 8.90 15.87 -0.49
N LEU A 294 8.25 14.77 -0.84
CA LEU A 294 7.96 14.44 -2.24
C LEU A 294 6.98 15.42 -2.91
N PHE A 295 5.94 15.85 -2.20
CA PHE A 295 4.94 16.75 -2.79
C PHE A 295 5.37 18.22 -2.78
N TYR A 296 6.12 18.68 -1.80
CA TYR A 296 6.58 20.06 -1.69
C TYR A 296 7.94 20.29 -2.37
N GLY A 297 8.89 19.37 -2.26
CA GLY A 297 10.22 19.50 -2.85
C GLY A 297 10.22 19.57 -4.38
N PHE A 298 9.31 18.82 -5.04
CA PHE A 298 9.18 18.85 -6.50
C PHE A 298 8.45 20.08 -7.04
N ASN A 299 7.61 20.75 -6.23
CA ASN A 299 6.92 21.98 -6.66
C ASN A 299 7.86 23.20 -6.71
N THR A 300 8.86 23.25 -5.84
CA THR A 300 9.86 24.34 -5.81
C THR A 300 10.82 24.28 -7.00
N THR A 301 11.28 23.10 -7.39
CA THR A 301 12.16 22.92 -8.56
C THR A 301 11.48 23.31 -9.88
N ARG A 302 10.18 23.06 -10.03
CA ARG A 302 9.44 23.44 -11.24
C ARG A 302 9.21 24.94 -11.36
N LYS A 303 9.02 25.67 -10.24
CA LYS A 303 8.91 27.13 -10.22
C LYS A 303 10.24 27.83 -10.53
N HIS A 304 11.36 27.30 -10.05
CA HIS A 304 12.69 27.85 -10.36
C HIS A 304 13.12 27.62 -11.80
N ALA A 305 12.79 26.47 -12.41
CA ALA A 305 13.07 26.19 -13.81
C ALA A 305 12.27 27.08 -14.77
N VAL A 306 11.02 27.42 -14.45
CA VAL A 306 10.19 28.34 -15.24
C VAL A 306 10.64 29.80 -15.07
N ALA A 307 11.13 30.21 -13.90
CA ALA A 307 11.63 31.55 -13.65
C ALA A 307 13.01 31.85 -14.28
N GLN A 308 13.76 30.81 -14.70
CA GLN A 308 15.06 30.96 -15.37
C GLN A 308 14.93 31.00 -16.90
N HIS A 309 13.75 30.77 -17.47
CA HIS A 309 13.48 30.79 -18.90
C HIS A 309 12.54 31.92 -19.34
N ASN A 310 12.16 32.81 -18.43
CA ASN A 310 11.51 34.11 -18.68
C ASN A 310 12.44 35.26 -18.32
#